data_c162f889f843529ddd86f29424c0b659
#
_entry.id   c162f889f843529ddd86f29424c0b659
#
_cell.length_a   1.000
_cell.length_b   1.000
_cell.length_c   1.000
_cell.angle_alpha   90.00
_cell.angle_beta   90.00
_cell.angle_gamma   90.00
#
_symmetry.space_group_name_H-M   'P 1'
#
loop_
_entity.id
_entity.type
_entity.pdbx_description
1 polymer ?
#
loop_
_entity_poly.entity_id
_entity_poly.type
_entity_poly.pdbx_seq_one_letter_code
_entity_poly.pdbx_strand_id
1 'polypeptide(L)'
;MTKILCLILLITSCAGPITRRTPLDPGRMTNQHTNRNVKDFNPIRKKIALLSFYNEAPFGGEDLAIQATEEFRREVMRSRDYLVDPTAAQIFGNSKEIYSGGGVKLAQLTRKAKMAGVNLVVFGRIVDARVRQASDEIGFVRKTKALAETKVEIKVFDVISSKELLSDVVDGTVHDDNFRFHLSEEEENLAYRQDLMRYSTRVAVRKFLPRLISLGSKLDWTGRIAKIIGTKVYINAGRDSGINIGDILKVITEGQDVYDPETGALIGISKGDIKGTLEVMDYFGPDGAIAILHSGGSVTEGDFVQLY
;
A
#
# COMPACT_ATOMS: atom_id res chain seq x y z
N MET A 1 44.49 -62.17 -70.61
CA MET A 1 44.97 -61.01 -69.84
C MET A 1 43.80 -60.06 -69.68
N THR A 2 43.04 -60.26 -68.63
CA THR A 2 41.77 -59.53 -68.35
C THR A 2 41.86 -58.81 -67.07
N LYS A 3 41.84 -57.48 -67.10
CA LYS A 3 41.88 -56.61 -65.93
C LYS A 3 40.44 -56.45 -65.39
N ILE A 4 40.19 -56.91 -64.15
CA ILE A 4 38.97 -56.72 -63.44
C ILE A 4 39.10 -55.38 -62.71
N LEU A 5 38.21 -54.43 -63.02
CA LEU A 5 38.08 -53.13 -62.38
C LEU A 5 37.04 -53.26 -61.28
N CYS A 6 37.52 -53.18 -60.04
CA CYS A 6 36.63 -53.19 -58.84
C CYS A 6 36.10 -51.77 -58.56
N LEU A 7 34.79 -51.60 -58.76
CA LEU A 7 34.08 -50.34 -58.49
C LEU A 7 33.63 -50.31 -57.02
N ILE A 8 34.27 -49.54 -56.20
CA ILE A 8 33.89 -49.30 -54.76
C ILE A 8 32.83 -48.22 -54.74
N LEU A 9 31.61 -48.57 -54.35
CA LEU A 9 30.49 -47.65 -54.10
C LEU A 9 30.63 -47.12 -52.68
N LEU A 10 30.99 -45.85 -52.54
CA LEU A 10 30.96 -45.13 -51.28
C LEU A 10 29.51 -44.63 -50.95
N ILE A 11 28.87 -45.31 -50.02
CA ILE A 11 27.57 -44.86 -49.49
C ILE A 11 27.87 -43.82 -48.38
N THR A 12 27.71 -42.55 -48.70
CA THR A 12 27.72 -41.46 -47.67
C THR A 12 26.39 -41.40 -46.97
N SER A 13 26.33 -41.97 -45.78
CA SER A 13 25.18 -41.82 -44.88
C SER A 13 25.21 -40.40 -44.21
N CYS A 14 24.33 -39.51 -44.64
CA CYS A 14 24.06 -38.26 -43.92
C CYS A 14 23.29 -38.59 -42.64
N ALA A 15 24.00 -38.79 -41.55
CA ALA A 15 23.39 -38.77 -40.21
C ALA A 15 23.20 -37.30 -39.81
N GLY A 16 21.97 -36.81 -39.84
CA GLY A 16 21.60 -35.50 -39.29
C GLY A 16 21.83 -35.48 -37.76
N PRO A 17 22.13 -34.33 -37.17
CA PRO A 17 22.36 -34.24 -35.76
C PRO A 17 21.10 -34.62 -34.98
N ILE A 18 21.21 -35.65 -34.15
CA ILE A 18 20.19 -36.04 -33.17
C ILE A 18 20.20 -34.96 -32.10
N THR A 19 19.27 -34.01 -32.17
CA THR A 19 18.99 -33.10 -31.07
C THR A 19 18.41 -33.92 -29.93
N ARG A 20 19.25 -34.22 -28.94
CA ARG A 20 18.76 -34.71 -27.63
C ARG A 20 17.80 -33.67 -27.07
N ARG A 21 16.52 -34.00 -27.01
CA ARG A 21 15.57 -33.24 -26.20
C ARG A 21 16.02 -33.39 -24.75
N THR A 22 16.59 -32.34 -24.20
CA THR A 22 16.83 -32.24 -22.76
C THR A 22 15.48 -32.34 -22.06
N PRO A 23 15.36 -33.13 -20.97
CA PRO A 23 14.13 -33.14 -20.17
C PRO A 23 13.81 -31.72 -19.75
N LEU A 24 12.56 -31.29 -19.87
CA LEU A 24 12.08 -30.02 -19.40
C LEU A 24 12.34 -29.93 -17.89
N ASP A 25 13.25 -29.05 -17.51
CA ASP A 25 13.54 -28.73 -16.09
C ASP A 25 12.28 -28.08 -15.49
N PRO A 26 11.60 -28.72 -14.52
CA PRO A 26 10.40 -28.15 -13.92
C PRO A 26 10.65 -26.79 -13.25
N GLY A 27 11.91 -26.45 -12.91
CA GLY A 27 12.28 -25.13 -12.37
C GLY A 27 12.33 -24.01 -13.42
N ARG A 28 12.33 -24.34 -14.71
CA ARG A 28 12.43 -23.36 -15.81
C ARG A 28 11.07 -22.89 -16.33
N MET A 29 9.97 -23.56 -15.96
CA MET A 29 8.62 -23.15 -16.35
C MET A 29 8.10 -21.94 -15.56
N THR A 30 8.69 -21.61 -14.41
CA THR A 30 8.24 -20.51 -13.58
C THR A 30 8.74 -19.14 -14.01
N ASN A 31 9.72 -19.06 -14.92
CA ASN A 31 10.35 -17.78 -15.30
C ASN A 31 10.01 -17.25 -16.69
N GLN A 32 9.13 -17.90 -17.46
CA GLN A 32 8.83 -17.42 -18.82
C GLN A 32 7.73 -16.37 -18.92
N HIS A 33 7.00 -16.08 -17.85
CA HIS A 33 5.93 -15.05 -17.88
C HIS A 33 6.31 -13.71 -17.22
N THR A 34 7.56 -13.54 -16.80
CA THR A 34 8.03 -12.26 -16.21
C THR A 34 9.01 -11.51 -17.12
N ASN A 35 8.89 -11.62 -18.44
CA ASN A 35 9.64 -10.72 -19.32
C ASN A 35 8.91 -9.36 -19.40
N ARG A 36 8.71 -8.72 -18.26
CA ARG A 36 8.38 -7.30 -18.20
C ARG A 36 9.59 -6.57 -18.76
N ASN A 37 9.43 -5.88 -19.87
CA ASN A 37 10.46 -4.98 -20.38
C ASN A 37 10.87 -4.04 -19.24
N VAL A 38 12.13 -4.07 -18.85
CA VAL A 38 12.68 -3.31 -17.69
C VAL A 38 12.41 -1.80 -17.80
N LYS A 39 12.02 -1.30 -18.97
CA LYS A 39 11.68 0.09 -19.21
C LYS A 39 10.28 0.54 -18.71
N ASP A 40 9.34 -0.41 -18.53
CA ASP A 40 7.96 -0.10 -18.16
C ASP A 40 7.54 -0.76 -16.83
N PHE A 41 8.51 -1.08 -15.96
CA PHE A 41 8.20 -1.63 -14.65
C PHE A 41 7.52 -0.59 -13.78
N ASN A 42 6.19 -0.56 -13.83
CA ASN A 42 5.38 0.20 -12.89
C ASN A 42 5.19 -0.68 -11.64
N PRO A 43 5.73 -0.27 -10.48
CA PRO A 43 5.59 -1.07 -9.27
C PRO A 43 4.11 -1.19 -8.89
N ILE A 44 3.71 -2.39 -8.45
CA ILE A 44 2.36 -2.61 -7.94
C ILE A 44 2.16 -1.78 -6.68
N ARG A 45 1.12 -0.98 -6.68
CA ARG A 45 0.75 -0.10 -5.57
C ARG A 45 -0.48 -0.64 -4.83
N LYS A 46 -0.40 -0.66 -3.52
CA LYS A 46 -1.55 -0.99 -2.68
C LYS A 46 -2.42 0.23 -2.45
N LYS A 47 -3.72 0.07 -2.59
CA LYS A 47 -4.68 1.15 -2.38
C LYS A 47 -4.91 1.38 -0.88
N ILE A 48 -4.67 2.62 -0.44
CA ILE A 48 -4.84 3.06 0.96
C ILE A 48 -6.03 4.01 1.08
N ALA A 49 -6.91 3.76 2.02
CA ALA A 49 -7.84 4.76 2.54
C ALA A 49 -7.18 5.51 3.68
N LEU A 50 -6.85 6.78 3.46
CA LEU A 50 -6.35 7.67 4.48
C LEU A 50 -7.50 8.49 5.06
N LEU A 51 -7.84 8.25 6.34
CA LEU A 51 -8.83 9.03 7.06
C LEU A 51 -8.19 10.33 7.56
N SER A 52 -8.99 11.39 7.63
CA SER A 52 -8.53 12.65 8.21
C SER A 52 -8.13 12.43 9.68
N PHE A 53 -6.92 12.83 10.03
CA PHE A 53 -6.46 12.79 11.41
C PHE A 53 -7.27 13.78 12.24
N TYR A 54 -7.25 13.62 13.56
CA TYR A 54 -7.83 14.60 14.44
C TYR A 54 -6.81 15.02 15.51
N ASN A 55 -7.00 16.22 16.07
CA ASN A 55 -6.14 16.74 17.10
C ASN A 55 -6.82 16.57 18.46
N GLU A 56 -6.16 15.84 19.37
CA GLU A 56 -6.56 15.66 20.77
C GLU A 56 -5.71 16.52 21.69
N ALA A 57 -4.60 17.06 21.17
CA ALA A 57 -3.74 17.95 21.94
C ALA A 57 -4.42 19.31 22.19
N PRO A 58 -4.08 19.98 23.31
CA PRO A 58 -4.69 21.27 23.67
C PRO A 58 -4.31 22.43 22.73
N PHE A 59 -3.28 22.24 21.87
CA PHE A 59 -2.80 23.26 20.95
C PHE A 59 -2.87 22.81 19.50
N GLY A 60 -2.87 23.78 18.57
CA GLY A 60 -2.79 23.55 17.13
C GLY A 60 -4.16 23.38 16.44
N GLY A 61 -5.23 23.17 17.18
CA GLY A 61 -6.59 23.10 16.65
C GLY A 61 -6.79 22.06 15.55
N GLU A 62 -7.86 22.19 14.78
CA GLU A 62 -8.18 21.32 13.65
C GLU A 62 -7.21 21.52 12.48
N ASP A 63 -6.68 22.74 12.31
CA ASP A 63 -5.72 23.05 11.25
C ASP A 63 -4.47 22.18 11.31
N LEU A 64 -3.97 21.87 12.50
CA LEU A 64 -2.82 21.01 12.68
C LEU A 64 -3.12 19.57 12.23
N ALA A 65 -4.31 19.08 12.52
CA ALA A 65 -4.76 17.75 12.09
C ALA A 65 -4.91 17.65 10.57
N ILE A 66 -5.50 18.68 9.93
CA ILE A 66 -5.60 18.77 8.48
C ILE A 66 -4.20 18.73 7.85
N GLN A 67 -3.27 19.50 8.39
CA GLN A 67 -1.90 19.55 7.89
C GLN A 67 -1.15 18.24 8.11
N ALA A 68 -1.33 17.57 9.25
CA ALA A 68 -0.78 16.25 9.51
C ALA A 68 -1.28 15.24 8.47
N THR A 69 -2.57 15.28 8.14
CA THR A 69 -3.18 14.42 7.12
C THR A 69 -2.59 14.67 5.73
N GLU A 70 -2.50 15.93 5.33
CA GLU A 70 -1.98 16.30 4.01
C GLU A 70 -0.47 16.02 3.88
N GLU A 71 0.30 16.23 4.94
CA GLU A 71 1.72 15.87 4.95
C GLU A 71 1.90 14.35 4.85
N PHE A 72 1.11 13.57 5.60
CA PHE A 72 1.13 12.11 5.51
C PHE A 72 0.76 11.64 4.10
N ARG A 73 -0.32 12.18 3.52
CA ARG A 73 -0.73 11.89 2.15
C ARG A 73 0.39 12.15 1.16
N ARG A 74 1.03 13.31 1.24
CA ARG A 74 2.12 13.72 0.35
C ARG A 74 3.32 12.79 0.44
N GLU A 75 3.72 12.43 1.65
CA GLU A 75 4.86 11.53 1.86
C GLU A 75 4.55 10.10 1.39
N VAL A 76 3.35 9.58 1.64
CA VAL A 76 2.90 8.27 1.14
C VAL A 76 2.90 8.23 -0.39
N MET A 77 2.38 9.28 -1.04
CA MET A 77 2.35 9.34 -2.51
C MET A 77 3.76 9.42 -3.13
N ARG A 78 4.74 9.98 -2.43
CA ARG A 78 6.14 10.00 -2.87
C ARG A 78 6.80 8.63 -2.84
N SER A 79 6.38 7.73 -1.97
CA SER A 79 6.98 6.40 -1.81
C SER A 79 6.78 5.49 -3.03
N ARG A 80 5.77 5.75 -3.86
CA ARG A 80 5.35 4.92 -5.00
C ARG A 80 4.90 3.49 -4.66
N ASP A 81 4.86 3.12 -3.39
CA ASP A 81 4.40 1.81 -2.93
C ASP A 81 2.89 1.75 -2.78
N TYR A 82 2.28 2.93 -2.63
CA TYR A 82 0.88 3.08 -2.32
C TYR A 82 0.16 4.05 -3.24
N LEU A 83 -1.13 3.81 -3.41
CA LEU A 83 -2.08 4.69 -4.06
C LEU A 83 -3.09 5.15 -3.00
N VAL A 84 -3.11 6.45 -2.70
CA VAL A 84 -4.08 7.00 -1.74
C VAL A 84 -5.42 7.21 -2.44
N ASP A 85 -6.48 6.57 -1.95
CA ASP A 85 -7.83 6.76 -2.48
C ASP A 85 -8.32 8.19 -2.19
N PRO A 86 -8.61 8.99 -3.22
CA PRO A 86 -9.02 10.38 -3.03
C PRO A 86 -10.42 10.50 -2.39
N THR A 87 -11.24 9.45 -2.47
CA THR A 87 -12.62 9.44 -1.96
C THR A 87 -12.71 8.92 -0.54
N ALA A 88 -11.61 8.45 0.04
CA ALA A 88 -11.58 7.78 1.34
C ALA A 88 -12.20 8.63 2.46
N ALA A 89 -11.85 9.91 2.52
CA ALA A 89 -12.39 10.81 3.55
C ALA A 89 -13.91 10.98 3.45
N GLN A 90 -14.46 10.95 2.23
CA GLN A 90 -15.92 11.07 2.00
C GLN A 90 -16.67 9.78 2.35
N ILE A 91 -16.06 8.62 2.04
CA ILE A 91 -16.69 7.31 2.23
C ILE A 91 -16.58 6.83 3.68
N PHE A 92 -15.42 7.08 4.30
CA PHE A 92 -15.05 6.45 5.56
C PHE A 92 -15.12 7.39 6.76
N GLY A 93 -15.24 8.72 6.53
CA GLY A 93 -15.27 9.71 7.61
C GLY A 93 -13.88 10.06 8.13
N ASN A 94 -13.81 10.42 9.41
CA ASN A 94 -12.57 10.86 10.05
C ASN A 94 -12.09 9.88 11.12
N SER A 95 -10.84 10.03 11.53
CA SER A 95 -10.22 9.17 12.54
C SER A 95 -10.93 9.25 13.90
N LYS A 96 -11.47 10.40 14.27
CA LYS A 96 -12.16 10.60 15.57
C LYS A 96 -13.33 9.65 15.75
N GLU A 97 -14.09 9.40 14.67
CA GLU A 97 -15.21 8.46 14.70
C GLU A 97 -14.77 7.02 14.98
N ILE A 98 -13.61 6.62 14.48
CA ILE A 98 -13.06 5.28 14.71
C ILE A 98 -12.60 5.13 16.15
N TYR A 99 -11.86 6.11 16.67
CA TYR A 99 -11.39 6.08 18.06
C TYR A 99 -12.54 6.12 19.07
N SER A 100 -13.59 6.90 18.82
CA SER A 100 -14.76 7.00 19.71
C SER A 100 -15.73 5.82 19.58
N GLY A 101 -15.84 5.21 18.40
CA GLY A 101 -16.79 4.12 18.12
C GLY A 101 -16.26 2.70 18.32
N GLY A 102 -14.95 2.55 18.61
CA GLY A 102 -14.31 1.28 18.88
C GLY A 102 -14.49 0.23 17.79
N GLY A 103 -14.56 -1.04 18.19
CA GLY A 103 -14.61 -2.19 17.27
C GLY A 103 -15.81 -2.20 16.33
N VAL A 104 -16.96 -1.67 16.74
CA VAL A 104 -18.19 -1.63 15.89
C VAL A 104 -17.98 -0.72 14.69
N LYS A 105 -17.44 0.48 14.91
CA LYS A 105 -17.13 1.42 13.83
C LYS A 105 -16.04 0.88 12.92
N LEU A 106 -15.03 0.25 13.48
CA LEU A 106 -13.96 -0.38 12.73
C LEU A 106 -14.47 -1.52 11.83
N ALA A 107 -15.39 -2.36 12.30
CA ALA A 107 -16.01 -3.41 11.50
C ALA A 107 -16.85 -2.85 10.33
N GLN A 108 -17.62 -1.77 10.58
CA GLN A 108 -18.35 -1.07 9.52
C GLN A 108 -17.42 -0.47 8.48
N LEU A 109 -16.33 0.17 8.92
CA LEU A 109 -15.29 0.72 8.07
C LEU A 109 -14.68 -0.36 7.18
N THR A 110 -14.28 -1.49 7.77
CA THR A 110 -13.68 -2.62 7.05
C THR A 110 -14.60 -3.13 5.95
N ARG A 111 -15.90 -3.28 6.23
CA ARG A 111 -16.87 -3.71 5.22
C ARG A 111 -16.94 -2.73 4.05
N LYS A 112 -17.02 -1.42 4.33
CA LYS A 112 -17.02 -0.39 3.29
C LYS A 112 -15.70 -0.39 2.50
N ALA A 113 -14.56 -0.54 3.18
CA ALA A 113 -13.24 -0.57 2.57
C ALA A 113 -13.06 -1.80 1.65
N LYS A 114 -13.57 -2.98 2.05
CA LYS A 114 -13.64 -4.17 1.19
C LYS A 114 -14.43 -3.89 -0.09
N MET A 115 -15.59 -3.26 0.04
CA MET A 115 -16.43 -2.91 -1.13
C MET A 115 -15.75 -1.91 -2.06
N ALA A 116 -14.99 -0.96 -1.53
CA ALA A 116 -14.22 0.01 -2.30
C ALA A 116 -12.92 -0.58 -2.89
N GLY A 117 -12.55 -1.82 -2.51
CA GLY A 117 -11.31 -2.47 -2.96
C GLY A 117 -10.04 -1.82 -2.44
N VAL A 118 -10.12 -1.28 -1.23
CA VAL A 118 -8.98 -0.73 -0.51
C VAL A 118 -8.25 -1.85 0.21
N ASN A 119 -6.92 -1.82 0.20
CA ASN A 119 -6.08 -2.81 0.89
C ASN A 119 -5.88 -2.47 2.36
N LEU A 120 -5.57 -1.21 2.64
CA LEU A 120 -5.24 -0.73 3.97
C LEU A 120 -6.08 0.50 4.33
N VAL A 121 -6.46 0.60 5.58
CA VAL A 121 -7.02 1.83 6.16
C VAL A 121 -5.99 2.40 7.12
N VAL A 122 -5.68 3.68 6.94
CA VAL A 122 -4.77 4.42 7.82
C VAL A 122 -5.54 5.54 8.50
N PHE A 123 -5.43 5.59 9.80
CA PHE A 123 -6.06 6.62 10.63
C PHE A 123 -5.13 7.01 11.78
N GLY A 124 -5.29 8.23 12.28
CA GLY A 124 -4.38 8.72 13.31
C GLY A 124 -4.93 9.90 14.09
N ARG A 125 -4.21 10.24 15.15
CA ARG A 125 -4.49 11.42 15.98
C ARG A 125 -3.21 12.07 16.44
N ILE A 126 -3.27 13.37 16.68
CA ILE A 126 -2.22 14.11 17.37
C ILE A 126 -2.52 14.00 18.86
N VAL A 127 -1.63 13.32 19.58
CA VAL A 127 -1.79 13.05 21.02
C VAL A 127 -1.26 14.21 21.86
N ASP A 128 -0.16 14.82 21.41
CA ASP A 128 0.49 15.94 22.09
C ASP A 128 1.10 16.89 21.08
N ALA A 129 0.94 18.18 21.32
CA ALA A 129 1.58 19.23 20.52
C ALA A 129 1.88 20.41 21.42
N ARG A 130 3.15 20.82 21.50
CA ARG A 130 3.57 21.91 22.38
C ARG A 130 4.78 22.64 21.83
N VAL A 131 4.85 23.92 22.12
CA VAL A 131 6.03 24.75 21.88
C VAL A 131 6.53 25.30 23.19
N ARG A 132 7.79 25.04 23.51
CA ARG A 132 8.46 25.47 24.72
C ARG A 132 9.63 26.37 24.38
N GLN A 133 9.97 27.26 25.32
CA GLN A 133 11.25 27.92 25.32
C GLN A 133 12.24 27.08 26.12
N ALA A 134 13.39 26.77 25.53
CA ALA A 134 14.52 26.18 26.21
C ALA A 134 15.61 27.25 26.34
N SER A 135 16.05 27.54 27.56
CA SER A 135 17.18 28.41 27.80
C SER A 135 18.40 27.54 28.05
N ASP A 136 19.47 27.76 27.30
CA ASP A 136 20.76 27.11 27.56
C ASP A 136 21.51 27.93 28.57
N GLU A 137 21.80 27.39 29.76
CA GLU A 137 22.51 28.06 30.88
C GLU A 137 24.02 27.91 30.75
N ILE A 138 24.59 28.00 29.59
CA ILE A 138 26.06 27.94 29.44
C ILE A 138 26.59 29.35 29.22
N GLY A 139 27.06 29.98 30.30
CA GLY A 139 27.80 31.22 30.30
C GLY A 139 26.94 32.52 30.29
N PHE A 140 27.62 33.68 30.15
CA PHE A 140 27.03 35.03 30.19
C PHE A 140 26.05 35.35 29.06
N VAL A 141 25.90 34.47 28.05
CA VAL A 141 24.99 34.70 26.93
C VAL A 141 23.84 33.68 26.96
N ARG A 142 22.68 34.14 27.44
CA ARG A 142 21.44 33.36 27.38
C ARG A 142 20.95 33.32 25.94
N LYS A 143 21.13 32.18 25.28
CA LYS A 143 20.48 31.89 24.01
C LYS A 143 19.16 31.21 24.31
N THR A 144 18.06 31.87 23.99
CA THR A 144 16.72 31.28 24.08
C THR A 144 16.45 30.53 22.79
N LYS A 145 16.13 29.25 22.90
CA LYS A 145 15.75 28.38 21.77
C LYS A 145 14.27 28.07 21.87
N ALA A 146 13.58 28.09 20.74
CA ALA A 146 12.23 27.55 20.67
C ALA A 146 12.32 26.03 20.36
N LEU A 147 11.54 25.25 21.10
CA LEU A 147 11.45 23.80 20.95
C LEU A 147 9.99 23.43 20.69
N ALA A 148 9.69 22.94 19.50
CA ALA A 148 8.40 22.36 19.17
C ALA A 148 8.47 20.83 19.20
N GLU A 149 7.52 20.23 19.89
CA GLU A 149 7.36 18.78 19.99
C GLU A 149 5.93 18.41 19.62
N THR A 150 5.77 17.41 18.75
CA THR A 150 4.47 16.84 18.39
C THR A 150 4.54 15.33 18.47
N LYS A 151 3.54 14.68 19.06
CA LYS A 151 3.35 13.23 19.09
C LYS A 151 2.12 12.86 18.28
N VAL A 152 2.31 11.97 17.32
CA VAL A 152 1.24 11.51 16.44
C VAL A 152 1.11 10.00 16.60
N GLU A 153 -0.08 9.53 16.97
CA GLU A 153 -0.43 8.11 16.92
C GLU A 153 -1.00 7.80 15.56
N ILE A 154 -0.44 6.80 14.89
CA ILE A 154 -0.87 6.35 13.57
C ILE A 154 -1.10 4.85 13.62
N LYS A 155 -2.26 4.43 13.12
CA LYS A 155 -2.66 3.03 13.04
C LYS A 155 -2.92 2.63 11.60
N VAL A 156 -2.49 1.41 11.26
CA VAL A 156 -2.70 0.78 9.95
C VAL A 156 -3.49 -0.50 10.15
N PHE A 157 -4.60 -0.59 9.46
CA PHE A 157 -5.53 -1.70 9.53
C PHE A 157 -5.60 -2.40 8.17
N ASP A 158 -5.42 -3.70 8.16
CA ASP A 158 -5.60 -4.52 6.96
C ASP A 158 -7.06 -4.85 6.73
N VAL A 159 -7.55 -4.52 5.55
CA VAL A 159 -8.95 -4.68 5.19
C VAL A 159 -9.32 -6.15 4.99
N ILE A 160 -8.39 -6.96 4.49
CA ILE A 160 -8.63 -8.37 4.18
C ILE A 160 -8.68 -9.20 5.45
N SER A 161 -7.62 -9.15 6.25
CA SER A 161 -7.55 -9.91 7.50
C SER A 161 -8.37 -9.30 8.64
N SER A 162 -8.87 -8.07 8.46
CA SER A 162 -9.60 -7.30 9.48
C SER A 162 -8.79 -7.14 10.78
N LYS A 163 -7.46 -6.99 10.65
CA LYS A 163 -6.53 -6.86 11.79
C LYS A 163 -5.76 -5.54 11.75
N GLU A 164 -5.46 -5.02 12.93
CA GLU A 164 -4.49 -3.95 13.09
C GLU A 164 -3.09 -4.54 12.86
N LEU A 165 -2.38 -4.00 11.85
CA LEU A 165 -1.06 -4.49 11.47
C LEU A 165 0.06 -3.63 12.06
N LEU A 166 -0.22 -2.37 12.31
CA LEU A 166 0.75 -1.43 12.84
C LEU A 166 0.03 -0.37 13.67
N SER A 167 0.50 -0.16 14.89
CA SER A 167 0.09 0.92 15.77
C SER A 167 1.33 1.51 16.40
N ASP A 168 1.55 2.80 16.20
CA ASP A 168 2.76 3.44 16.68
C ASP A 168 2.51 4.91 17.03
N VAL A 169 3.22 5.38 18.06
CA VAL A 169 3.28 6.79 18.44
C VAL A 169 4.63 7.33 18.04
N VAL A 170 4.63 8.21 17.06
CA VAL A 170 5.85 8.86 16.55
C VAL A 170 5.95 10.28 17.07
N ASP A 171 7.16 10.66 17.44
CA ASP A 171 7.47 12.01 17.89
C ASP A 171 8.22 12.81 16.83
N GLY A 172 7.92 14.07 16.74
CA GLY A 172 8.67 15.04 15.94
C GLY A 172 9.16 16.16 16.85
N THR A 173 10.42 16.50 16.72
CA THR A 173 11.06 17.57 17.49
C THR A 173 11.76 18.51 16.54
N VAL A 174 11.54 19.81 16.70
CA VAL A 174 12.18 20.87 15.92
C VAL A 174 12.71 21.92 16.87
N HIS A 175 13.97 22.31 16.66
CA HIS A 175 14.64 23.36 17.39
C HIS A 175 14.83 24.57 16.50
N ASP A 176 14.58 25.77 17.03
CA ASP A 176 15.00 27.02 16.40
C ASP A 176 15.92 27.80 17.35
N ASP A 177 17.18 27.89 16.95
CA ASP A 177 18.25 28.56 17.72
C ASP A 177 18.26 30.09 17.53
N ASN A 178 17.53 30.60 16.56
CA ASN A 178 17.52 32.02 16.21
C ASN A 178 16.27 32.77 16.71
N PHE A 179 15.42 32.08 17.45
CA PHE A 179 14.17 32.65 17.86
C PHE A 179 14.34 33.73 18.94
N ARG A 180 13.77 34.89 18.69
CA ARG A 180 13.62 35.98 19.68
C ARG A 180 12.14 36.23 19.87
N PHE A 181 11.61 35.96 21.08
CA PHE A 181 10.27 36.41 21.42
C PHE A 181 10.25 37.94 21.48
N HIS A 182 9.52 38.56 20.58
CA HIS A 182 9.18 39.96 20.67
C HIS A 182 7.99 40.08 21.63
N LEU A 183 8.19 40.73 22.74
CA LEU A 183 7.17 40.90 23.80
C LEU A 183 5.96 41.72 23.36
N SER A 184 5.99 42.35 22.18
CA SER A 184 5.01 43.29 21.69
C SER A 184 4.05 42.83 20.61
N GLU A 185 4.22 41.62 20.08
CA GLU A 185 3.42 41.12 18.94
C GLU A 185 2.91 39.69 19.18
N GLU A 186 1.77 39.56 19.88
CA GLU A 186 1.17 38.28 20.22
C GLU A 186 0.75 37.48 18.98
N GLU A 187 0.28 38.17 17.93
CA GLU A 187 -0.16 37.52 16.67
C GLU A 187 1.01 36.89 15.91
N GLU A 188 2.14 37.60 15.80
CA GLU A 188 3.35 37.08 15.14
C GLU A 188 3.93 35.90 15.92
N ASN A 189 3.91 35.96 17.25
CA ASN A 189 4.30 34.85 18.11
C ASN A 189 3.38 33.62 17.94
N LEU A 190 2.07 33.82 17.71
CA LEU A 190 1.11 32.75 17.50
C LEU A 190 1.35 32.04 16.16
N ALA A 191 1.48 32.81 15.08
CA ALA A 191 1.77 32.30 13.74
C ALA A 191 3.09 31.50 13.71
N TYR A 192 4.12 32.04 14.34
CA TYR A 192 5.41 31.37 14.46
C TYR A 192 5.31 30.04 15.22
N ARG A 193 4.59 29.98 16.37
CA ARG A 193 4.36 28.76 17.12
C ARG A 193 3.61 27.70 16.29
N GLN A 194 2.62 28.15 15.52
CA GLN A 194 1.90 27.27 14.60
C GLN A 194 2.81 26.68 13.55
N ASP A 195 3.69 27.47 12.94
CA ASP A 195 4.64 27.00 11.95
C ASP A 195 5.65 25.99 12.54
N LEU A 196 6.17 26.24 13.73
CA LEU A 196 7.03 25.26 14.39
C LEU A 196 6.31 23.95 14.70
N MET A 197 5.05 23.99 15.12
CA MET A 197 4.23 22.79 15.32
C MET A 197 3.98 22.05 14.01
N ARG A 198 3.77 22.76 12.89
CA ARG A 198 3.66 22.18 11.56
C ARG A 198 4.93 21.43 11.18
N TYR A 199 6.10 22.04 11.41
CA TYR A 199 7.38 21.40 11.12
C TYR A 199 7.62 20.17 11.99
N SER A 200 7.34 20.24 13.31
CA SER A 200 7.49 19.09 14.20
C SER A 200 6.53 17.94 13.84
N THR A 201 5.29 18.26 13.45
CA THR A 201 4.32 17.29 12.95
C THR A 201 4.81 16.60 11.67
N ARG A 202 5.40 17.36 10.73
CA ARG A 202 6.02 16.81 9.52
C ARG A 202 7.14 15.83 9.86
N VAL A 203 8.00 16.18 10.80
CA VAL A 203 9.08 15.29 11.26
C VAL A 203 8.51 14.00 11.86
N ALA A 204 7.48 14.10 12.70
CA ALA A 204 6.81 12.93 13.27
C ALA A 204 6.27 12.00 12.18
N VAL A 205 5.47 12.55 11.27
CA VAL A 205 4.85 11.80 10.17
C VAL A 205 5.90 11.07 9.31
N ARG A 206 7.00 11.74 8.97
CA ARG A 206 8.08 11.16 8.18
C ARG A 206 8.77 9.98 8.87
N LYS A 207 8.89 9.98 10.17
CA LYS A 207 9.45 8.85 10.94
C LYS A 207 8.61 7.58 10.85
N PHE A 208 7.30 7.70 10.60
CA PHE A 208 6.41 6.55 10.45
C PHE A 208 6.56 5.85 9.10
N LEU A 209 6.87 6.59 8.06
CA LEU A 209 6.82 6.13 6.68
C LEU A 209 7.66 4.88 6.37
N PRO A 210 8.92 4.74 6.85
CA PRO A 210 9.71 3.53 6.60
C PRO A 210 9.04 2.26 7.13
N ARG A 211 8.32 2.35 8.25
CA ARG A 211 7.58 1.22 8.82
C ARG A 211 6.38 0.84 7.94
N LEU A 212 5.65 1.85 7.44
CA LEU A 212 4.55 1.63 6.51
C LEU A 212 5.04 0.98 5.21
N ILE A 213 6.14 1.46 4.63
CA ILE A 213 6.74 0.89 3.42
C ILE A 213 7.18 -0.57 3.66
N SER A 214 7.88 -0.82 4.77
CA SER A 214 8.27 -2.19 5.16
C SER A 214 7.07 -3.11 5.38
N LEU A 215 5.96 -2.60 5.91
CA LEU A 215 4.71 -3.35 6.02
C LEU A 215 4.16 -3.69 4.64
N GLY A 216 4.09 -2.71 3.75
CA GLY A 216 3.56 -2.89 2.41
C GLY A 216 4.30 -3.94 1.58
N SER A 217 5.62 -4.05 1.74
CA SER A 217 6.42 -5.05 1.03
C SER A 217 6.12 -6.50 1.45
N LYS A 218 5.53 -6.69 2.62
CA LYS A 218 5.17 -8.01 3.18
C LYS A 218 3.74 -8.44 2.88
N LEU A 219 2.91 -7.52 2.42
CA LEU A 219 1.51 -7.79 2.10
C LEU A 219 1.36 -8.10 0.62
N ASP A 220 0.51 -9.07 0.31
CA ASP A 220 0.10 -9.32 -1.07
C ASP A 220 -0.76 -8.17 -1.58
N TRP A 221 -0.58 -7.82 -2.85
CA TRP A 221 -1.49 -6.89 -3.50
C TRP A 221 -2.81 -7.61 -3.83
N THR A 222 -3.92 -6.92 -3.60
CA THR A 222 -5.25 -7.40 -3.97
C THR A 222 -6.06 -6.29 -4.60
N GLY A 223 -6.71 -6.63 -5.71
CA GLY A 223 -7.80 -5.86 -6.29
C GLY A 223 -9.12 -6.58 -6.10
N ARG A 224 -10.20 -6.07 -6.70
CA ARG A 224 -11.54 -6.64 -6.62
C ARG A 224 -12.26 -6.57 -7.96
N ILE A 225 -13.06 -7.59 -8.26
CA ILE A 225 -14.00 -7.57 -9.37
C ILE A 225 -15.14 -6.64 -9.02
N ALA A 226 -15.23 -5.53 -9.75
CA ALA A 226 -16.25 -4.52 -9.54
C ALA A 226 -17.56 -4.88 -10.27
N LYS A 227 -17.45 -5.39 -11.52
CA LYS A 227 -18.60 -5.70 -12.38
C LYS A 227 -18.24 -6.76 -13.40
N ILE A 228 -19.26 -7.54 -13.82
CA ILE A 228 -19.14 -8.48 -14.94
C ILE A 228 -20.20 -8.13 -15.97
N ILE A 229 -19.81 -7.89 -17.22
CA ILE A 229 -20.72 -7.58 -18.31
C ILE A 229 -20.38 -8.50 -19.50
N GLY A 230 -21.22 -9.50 -19.74
CA GLY A 230 -20.94 -10.53 -20.73
C GLY A 230 -19.66 -11.29 -20.41
N THR A 231 -18.67 -11.24 -21.29
CA THR A 231 -17.34 -11.87 -21.10
C THR A 231 -16.30 -10.94 -20.47
N LYS A 232 -16.66 -9.65 -20.27
CA LYS A 232 -15.73 -8.63 -19.70
C LYS A 232 -15.87 -8.55 -18.20
N VAL A 233 -14.74 -8.64 -17.51
CA VAL A 233 -14.62 -8.50 -16.07
C VAL A 233 -13.96 -7.15 -15.76
N TYR A 234 -14.63 -6.30 -15.04
CA TYR A 234 -14.16 -4.97 -14.65
C TYR A 234 -13.53 -5.05 -13.27
N ILE A 235 -12.28 -4.60 -13.17
CA ILE A 235 -11.47 -4.66 -11.95
C ILE A 235 -11.22 -3.23 -11.48
N ASN A 236 -11.30 -3.00 -10.18
CA ASN A 236 -11.09 -1.69 -9.54
C ASN A 236 -9.62 -1.29 -9.37
N ALA A 237 -8.73 -1.86 -10.15
CA ALA A 237 -7.31 -1.55 -10.19
C ALA A 237 -6.86 -1.58 -11.65
N GLY A 238 -6.00 -0.64 -12.01
CA GLY A 238 -5.55 -0.47 -13.38
C GLY A 238 -4.11 0.04 -13.46
N ARG A 239 -3.89 0.99 -14.37
CA ARG A 239 -2.56 1.54 -14.63
C ARG A 239 -1.93 2.20 -13.41
N ASP A 240 -2.70 2.99 -12.66
CA ASP A 240 -2.18 3.69 -11.47
C ASP A 240 -1.85 2.72 -10.35
N SER A 241 -2.57 1.62 -10.24
CA SER A 241 -2.25 0.50 -9.34
C SER A 241 -1.08 -0.36 -9.82
N GLY A 242 -0.52 -0.10 -11.01
CA GLY A 242 0.62 -0.83 -11.57
C GLY A 242 0.25 -2.11 -12.32
N ILE A 243 -1.02 -2.31 -12.63
CA ILE A 243 -1.49 -3.42 -13.48
C ILE A 243 -1.22 -3.08 -14.94
N ASN A 244 -0.71 -4.05 -15.71
CA ASN A 244 -0.41 -3.88 -17.12
C ASN A 244 -1.32 -4.76 -17.98
N ILE A 245 -1.55 -4.33 -19.23
CA ILE A 245 -2.22 -5.16 -20.25
C ILE A 245 -1.38 -6.42 -20.47
N GLY A 246 -2.03 -7.58 -20.49
CA GLY A 246 -1.40 -8.89 -20.57
C GLY A 246 -1.02 -9.50 -19.21
N ASP A 247 -1.19 -8.78 -18.10
CA ASP A 247 -1.00 -9.37 -16.76
C ASP A 247 -2.06 -10.45 -16.52
N ILE A 248 -1.62 -11.56 -15.93
CA ILE A 248 -2.51 -12.64 -15.49
C ILE A 248 -2.80 -12.45 -14.01
N LEU A 249 -4.07 -12.40 -13.68
CA LEU A 249 -4.57 -12.26 -12.31
C LEU A 249 -5.26 -13.55 -11.89
N LYS A 250 -4.93 -14.06 -10.71
CA LYS A 250 -5.71 -15.14 -10.09
C LYS A 250 -6.92 -14.56 -9.37
N VAL A 251 -8.07 -15.19 -9.56
CA VAL A 251 -9.31 -14.87 -8.83
C VAL A 251 -9.42 -15.77 -7.63
N ILE A 252 -9.63 -15.19 -6.47
CA ILE A 252 -9.75 -15.91 -5.20
C ILE A 252 -11.06 -15.55 -4.50
N THR A 253 -11.60 -16.52 -3.77
CA THR A 253 -12.73 -16.26 -2.86
C THR A 253 -12.29 -15.45 -1.65
N GLU A 254 -13.23 -14.85 -0.95
CA GLU A 254 -12.96 -14.33 0.39
C GLU A 254 -12.61 -15.50 1.32
N GLY A 255 -11.57 -15.32 2.15
CA GLY A 255 -11.22 -16.31 3.16
C GLY A 255 -12.30 -16.41 4.24
N GLN A 256 -12.34 -17.55 4.92
CA GLN A 256 -13.30 -17.83 6.01
C GLN A 256 -12.65 -17.62 7.36
N ASP A 257 -13.42 -17.10 8.31
CA ASP A 257 -13.00 -17.00 9.70
C ASP A 257 -12.76 -18.39 10.29
N VAL A 258 -11.59 -18.58 10.89
CA VAL A 258 -11.20 -19.83 11.56
C VAL A 258 -11.22 -19.59 13.05
N TYR A 259 -12.07 -20.32 13.75
CA TYR A 259 -12.24 -20.24 15.20
C TYR A 259 -11.63 -21.46 15.87
N ASP A 260 -11.08 -21.25 17.06
CA ASP A 260 -10.68 -22.34 17.95
C ASP A 260 -11.91 -23.08 18.44
N PRO A 261 -12.00 -24.40 18.26
CA PRO A 261 -13.21 -25.16 18.60
C PRO A 261 -13.47 -25.26 20.11
N GLU A 262 -12.44 -25.12 20.97
CA GLU A 262 -12.58 -25.22 22.42
C GLU A 262 -12.89 -23.86 23.06
N THR A 263 -12.24 -22.80 22.60
CA THR A 263 -12.36 -21.47 23.21
C THR A 263 -13.33 -20.57 22.47
N GLY A 264 -13.70 -20.88 21.21
CA GLY A 264 -14.48 -20.01 20.33
C GLY A 264 -13.73 -18.75 19.89
N ALA A 265 -12.44 -18.64 20.18
CA ALA A 265 -11.64 -17.50 19.82
C ALA A 265 -11.29 -17.49 18.32
N LEU A 266 -11.34 -16.32 17.68
CA LEU A 266 -10.90 -16.18 16.29
C LEU A 266 -9.39 -16.38 16.20
N ILE A 267 -8.95 -17.46 15.55
CA ILE A 267 -7.54 -17.76 15.28
C ILE A 267 -7.03 -16.89 14.11
N GLY A 268 -7.85 -16.76 13.05
CA GLY A 268 -7.48 -16.00 11.86
C GLY A 268 -8.48 -16.17 10.72
N ILE A 269 -8.08 -15.72 9.54
CA ILE A 269 -8.84 -15.89 8.30
C ILE A 269 -8.06 -16.82 7.38
N SER A 270 -8.73 -17.86 6.84
CA SER A 270 -8.12 -18.79 5.88
C SER A 270 -7.78 -18.06 4.57
N LYS A 271 -6.87 -18.62 3.79
CA LYS A 271 -6.72 -18.15 2.39
C LYS A 271 -7.95 -18.57 1.59
N GLY A 272 -8.41 -17.66 0.73
CA GLY A 272 -9.48 -17.98 -0.20
C GLY A 272 -9.05 -18.99 -1.26
N ASP A 273 -10.00 -19.75 -1.78
CA ASP A 273 -9.78 -20.73 -2.86
C ASP A 273 -9.64 -20.04 -4.20
N ILE A 274 -8.79 -20.58 -5.08
CA ILE A 274 -8.62 -20.06 -6.43
C ILE A 274 -9.80 -20.53 -7.30
N LYS A 275 -10.55 -19.58 -7.87
CA LYS A 275 -11.67 -19.83 -8.79
C LYS A 275 -11.24 -19.90 -10.26
N GLY A 276 -10.22 -19.15 -10.63
CA GLY A 276 -9.73 -19.06 -12.00
C GLY A 276 -8.70 -17.97 -12.19
N THR A 277 -8.39 -17.67 -13.44
CA THR A 277 -7.46 -16.61 -13.83
C THR A 277 -8.09 -15.70 -14.85
N LEU A 278 -7.71 -14.43 -14.80
CA LEU A 278 -8.12 -13.36 -15.70
C LEU A 278 -6.89 -12.83 -16.43
N GLU A 279 -7.05 -12.48 -17.71
CA GLU A 279 -6.05 -11.74 -18.48
C GLU A 279 -6.52 -10.30 -18.66
N VAL A 280 -5.66 -9.34 -18.33
CA VAL A 280 -5.95 -7.92 -18.46
C VAL A 280 -5.83 -7.52 -19.94
N MET A 281 -6.92 -6.98 -20.50
CA MET A 281 -7.00 -6.63 -21.92
C MET A 281 -6.93 -5.13 -22.18
N ASP A 282 -7.48 -4.31 -21.26
CA ASP A 282 -7.61 -2.87 -21.48
C ASP A 282 -7.79 -2.14 -20.14
N TYR A 283 -7.78 -0.82 -20.19
CA TYR A 283 -8.05 0.03 -19.04
C TYR A 283 -9.37 0.78 -19.19
N PHE A 284 -9.95 1.19 -18.05
CA PHE A 284 -11.11 2.09 -18.02
C PHE A 284 -11.06 3.01 -16.80
N GLY A 285 -11.66 4.20 -16.94
CA GLY A 285 -11.69 5.18 -15.87
C GLY A 285 -10.30 5.61 -15.38
N PRO A 286 -10.20 6.18 -14.19
CA PRO A 286 -8.93 6.66 -13.63
C PRO A 286 -7.97 5.52 -13.26
N ASP A 287 -8.46 4.48 -12.59
CA ASP A 287 -7.65 3.34 -12.13
C ASP A 287 -8.48 2.05 -12.17
N GLY A 288 -8.92 1.64 -13.35
CA GLY A 288 -9.62 0.40 -13.58
C GLY A 288 -9.04 -0.40 -14.74
N ALA A 289 -9.20 -1.73 -14.71
CA ALA A 289 -8.84 -2.62 -15.81
C ALA A 289 -10.02 -3.46 -16.27
N ILE A 290 -10.03 -3.78 -17.57
CA ILE A 290 -10.94 -4.73 -18.19
C ILE A 290 -10.15 -5.99 -18.45
N ALA A 291 -10.64 -7.10 -17.94
CA ALA A 291 -10.05 -8.42 -18.13
C ALA A 291 -11.06 -9.40 -18.73
N ILE A 292 -10.55 -10.50 -19.24
CA ILE A 292 -11.34 -11.63 -19.70
C ILE A 292 -10.96 -12.89 -18.92
N LEU A 293 -11.86 -13.84 -18.83
CA LEU A 293 -11.57 -15.13 -18.22
C LEU A 293 -10.54 -15.88 -19.08
N HIS A 294 -9.37 -16.17 -18.49
CA HIS A 294 -8.30 -16.92 -19.14
C HIS A 294 -8.45 -18.42 -18.88
N SER A 295 -8.70 -18.81 -17.61
CA SER A 295 -8.98 -20.19 -17.24
C SER A 295 -9.79 -20.27 -15.94
N GLY A 296 -10.46 -21.42 -15.72
CA GLY A 296 -11.22 -21.69 -14.49
C GLY A 296 -12.71 -21.51 -14.62
N GLY A 297 -13.41 -21.39 -13.49
CA GLY A 297 -14.85 -21.49 -13.38
C GLY A 297 -15.60 -20.20 -13.04
N SER A 298 -16.59 -20.30 -12.18
CA SER A 298 -17.54 -19.24 -11.87
C SER A 298 -16.92 -18.07 -11.08
N VAL A 299 -16.49 -17.04 -11.82
CA VAL A 299 -16.05 -15.76 -11.27
C VAL A 299 -17.27 -14.91 -10.97
N THR A 300 -17.29 -14.24 -9.82
CA THR A 300 -18.43 -13.42 -9.37
C THR A 300 -17.98 -12.00 -9.01
N GLU A 301 -18.93 -11.05 -9.12
CA GLU A 301 -18.71 -9.70 -8.64
C GLU A 301 -18.40 -9.72 -7.14
N GLY A 302 -17.38 -8.97 -6.75
CA GLY A 302 -16.88 -8.97 -5.38
C GLY A 302 -15.76 -9.92 -5.06
N ASP A 303 -15.43 -10.88 -5.94
CA ASP A 303 -14.25 -11.72 -5.77
C ASP A 303 -12.96 -10.88 -5.75
N PHE A 304 -11.96 -11.35 -5.02
CA PHE A 304 -10.66 -10.72 -5.00
C PHE A 304 -9.79 -11.19 -6.18
N VAL A 305 -8.92 -10.30 -6.62
CA VAL A 305 -7.91 -10.62 -7.63
C VAL A 305 -6.52 -10.32 -7.08
N GLN A 306 -5.56 -11.18 -7.41
CA GLN A 306 -4.15 -11.02 -7.05
C GLN A 306 -3.30 -11.27 -8.29
N LEU A 307 -2.07 -10.75 -8.32
CA LEU A 307 -1.11 -11.14 -9.35
C LEU A 307 -0.81 -12.64 -9.23
N TYR A 308 -0.69 -13.26 -10.40
CA TYR A 308 -0.34 -14.69 -10.49
C TYR A 308 1.13 -14.91 -10.17
#